data_e4c2d7bb2c0dd56a15ce194f9f2b95b1
#
_entry.id   e4c2d7bb2c0dd56a15ce194f9f2b95b1
#
_cell.length_a   1.000
_cell.length_b   1.000
_cell.length_c   1.000
_cell.angle_alpha   90.00
_cell.angle_beta   90.00
_cell.angle_gamma   90.00
#
_symmetry.space_group_name_H-M   'P 1'
#
loop_
_entity.id
_entity.type
_entity.pdbx_description
1 polymer ?
#
loop_
_entity_poly.entity_id
_entity_poly.type
_entity_poly.pdbx_seq_one_letter_code
_entity_poly.pdbx_strand_id
1 'polypeptide(L)'
;MERTKKPSIQLTPDAILTGDWHLRDDIPICRNVETFEVEQWAKVLFIKNLQEKHDCPVLHSGDLFNHWKPSPYLLSKAMLYLPKNFYTIYGNHDLPQHSLELVEKCGIHTLEKAGKLKVLKGTHWGEIPKNQSWIQRILKHEDKSVLIWHTMTYTGQLPWPGCESPIAGKLLRKYPQFDLILTGHNHKPFWTKHEGRLLLNPGSLMRQSADQIEYKPAVWLWYAETNTVKPVYLPTNKEAVTTDHLQEKKERDGRINAFVKKLNTDFKSKLSFEDNVDKLLTKNKIKKSVKSIVYESLE
;
A
#
# COMPACT_ATOMS: atom_id res chain seq x y z
N MET A 1 -24.43 24.68 -44.34
CA MET A 1 -23.37 25.16 -43.42
C MET A 1 -22.92 23.98 -42.58
N GLU A 2 -21.88 23.29 -43.00
CA GLU A 2 -21.24 22.23 -42.24
C GLU A 2 -20.47 22.84 -41.05
N ARG A 3 -20.86 22.47 -39.83
CA ARG A 3 -20.10 22.79 -38.63
C ARG A 3 -18.83 21.92 -38.63
N THR A 4 -17.72 22.47 -39.07
CA THR A 4 -16.40 21.87 -38.86
C THR A 4 -16.18 21.62 -37.36
N LYS A 5 -16.21 20.34 -36.93
CA LYS A 5 -15.78 19.95 -35.61
C LYS A 5 -14.31 20.38 -35.44
N LYS A 6 -14.04 21.33 -34.54
CA LYS A 6 -12.69 21.63 -34.12
C LYS A 6 -12.02 20.33 -33.66
N PRO A 7 -10.77 20.03 -34.07
CA PRO A 7 -10.05 18.89 -33.57
C PRO A 7 -9.96 19.01 -32.03
N SER A 8 -10.44 17.99 -31.33
CA SER A 8 -10.24 17.91 -29.87
C SER A 8 -8.74 17.80 -29.64
N ILE A 9 -8.14 18.79 -29.00
CA ILE A 9 -6.75 18.72 -28.52
C ILE A 9 -6.73 17.54 -27.55
N GLN A 10 -6.09 16.45 -27.96
CA GLN A 10 -5.91 15.29 -27.11
C GLN A 10 -4.81 15.65 -26.10
N LEU A 11 -5.21 16.07 -24.90
CA LEU A 11 -4.29 16.39 -23.82
C LEU A 11 -3.43 15.15 -23.51
N THR A 12 -2.12 15.30 -23.59
CA THR A 12 -1.17 14.28 -23.12
C THR A 12 -1.00 14.41 -21.61
N PRO A 13 -0.97 13.31 -20.84
CA PRO A 13 -0.74 13.40 -19.41
C PRO A 13 0.69 13.85 -19.10
N ASP A 14 0.86 14.62 -18.04
CA ASP A 14 2.14 15.13 -17.58
C ASP A 14 2.84 14.17 -16.61
N ALA A 15 2.08 13.31 -15.93
CA ALA A 15 2.61 12.27 -15.05
C ALA A 15 1.63 11.12 -14.86
N ILE A 16 2.17 9.95 -14.51
CA ILE A 16 1.43 8.82 -13.96
C ILE A 16 1.61 8.85 -12.44
N LEU A 17 0.49 8.94 -11.71
CA LEU A 17 0.48 8.99 -10.26
C LEU A 17 0.10 7.61 -9.70
N THR A 18 0.90 7.10 -8.75
CA THR A 18 0.71 5.78 -8.13
C THR A 18 1.35 5.74 -6.74
N GLY A 19 1.10 4.70 -5.95
CA GLY A 19 1.68 4.49 -4.63
C GLY A 19 1.37 3.11 -4.08
N ASP A 20 1.89 2.80 -2.91
CA ASP A 20 1.56 1.61 -2.14
C ASP A 20 1.61 0.31 -2.99
N TRP A 21 2.74 0.10 -3.69
CA TRP A 21 2.90 -1.09 -4.53
C TRP A 21 3.10 -2.35 -3.71
N HIS A 22 3.80 -2.26 -2.58
CA HIS A 22 4.10 -3.36 -1.68
C HIS A 22 4.56 -4.60 -2.42
N LEU A 23 5.54 -4.43 -3.33
CA LEU A 23 6.12 -5.54 -4.08
C LEU A 23 6.69 -6.57 -3.10
N ARG A 24 6.34 -7.84 -3.31
CA ARG A 24 6.69 -8.95 -2.43
C ARG A 24 6.80 -10.26 -3.20
N ASP A 25 7.53 -11.21 -2.65
CA ASP A 25 7.69 -12.56 -3.18
C ASP A 25 6.92 -13.63 -2.37
N ASP A 26 6.44 -13.26 -1.19
CA ASP A 26 5.48 -14.06 -0.44
C ASP A 26 4.02 -13.70 -0.83
N ILE A 27 3.12 -14.63 -0.64
CA ILE A 27 1.73 -14.51 -1.07
C ILE A 27 0.86 -14.12 0.12
N PRO A 28 0.09 -13.01 0.05
CA PRO A 28 -0.85 -12.65 1.10
C PRO A 28 -1.88 -13.77 1.34
N ILE A 29 -2.20 -14.03 2.60
CA ILE A 29 -3.10 -15.13 3.03
C ILE A 29 -4.49 -15.08 2.38
N CYS A 30 -4.95 -13.90 1.98
CA CYS A 30 -6.22 -13.71 1.28
C CYS A 30 -6.12 -13.96 -0.23
N ARG A 31 -4.97 -14.35 -0.75
CA ARG A 31 -4.74 -14.46 -2.20
C ARG A 31 -4.70 -15.90 -2.66
N ASN A 32 -5.20 -16.13 -3.87
CA ASN A 32 -5.01 -17.37 -4.60
C ASN A 32 -3.51 -17.54 -4.93
N VAL A 33 -2.94 -18.69 -4.57
CA VAL A 33 -1.50 -18.96 -4.56
C VAL A 33 -0.88 -18.86 -5.95
N GLU A 34 -1.55 -19.39 -6.97
CA GLU A 34 -0.94 -19.62 -8.28
C GLU A 34 -0.76 -18.35 -9.13
N THR A 35 -1.48 -17.28 -8.84
CA THR A 35 -1.55 -16.11 -9.72
C THR A 35 -0.92 -14.83 -9.16
N PHE A 36 -0.61 -14.76 -7.87
CA PHE A 36 -0.22 -13.50 -7.23
C PHE A 36 1.02 -12.85 -7.85
N GLU A 37 2.10 -13.59 -8.01
CA GLU A 37 3.35 -13.06 -8.57
C GLU A 37 3.17 -12.63 -10.02
N VAL A 38 2.49 -13.44 -10.83
CA VAL A 38 2.21 -13.13 -12.24
C VAL A 38 1.37 -11.86 -12.36
N GLU A 39 0.34 -11.71 -11.55
CA GLU A 39 -0.51 -10.51 -11.54
C GLU A 39 0.27 -9.27 -11.09
N GLN A 40 1.12 -9.39 -10.08
CA GLN A 40 1.96 -8.30 -9.59
C GLN A 40 2.82 -7.74 -10.71
N TRP A 41 3.58 -8.60 -11.38
CA TRP A 41 4.49 -8.16 -12.45
C TRP A 41 3.76 -7.77 -13.73
N ALA A 42 2.62 -8.35 -14.03
CA ALA A 42 1.78 -7.91 -15.14
C ALA A 42 1.31 -6.46 -14.96
N LYS A 43 0.97 -6.05 -13.72
CA LYS A 43 0.60 -4.66 -13.43
C LYS A 43 1.79 -3.71 -13.52
N VAL A 44 2.96 -4.10 -13.03
CA VAL A 44 4.19 -3.30 -13.17
C VAL A 44 4.52 -3.09 -14.64
N LEU A 45 4.45 -4.15 -15.47
CA LEU A 45 4.65 -4.08 -16.91
C LEU A 45 3.60 -3.21 -17.60
N PHE A 46 2.34 -3.29 -17.17
CA PHE A 46 1.28 -2.43 -17.69
C PHE A 46 1.61 -0.95 -17.45
N ILE A 47 2.08 -0.59 -16.25
CA ILE A 47 2.48 0.78 -15.90
C ILE A 47 3.70 1.22 -16.74
N LYS A 48 4.68 0.32 -16.92
CA LYS A 48 5.83 0.57 -17.79
C LYS A 48 5.42 0.88 -19.22
N ASN A 49 4.55 0.06 -19.80
CA ASN A 49 4.05 0.27 -21.15
C ASN A 49 3.22 1.58 -21.26
N LEU A 50 2.46 1.91 -20.23
CA LEU A 50 1.70 3.15 -20.13
C LEU A 50 2.63 4.36 -20.08
N GLN A 51 3.73 4.27 -19.31
CA GLN A 51 4.78 5.28 -19.22
C GLN A 51 5.47 5.50 -20.56
N GLU A 52 5.85 4.42 -21.24
CA GLU A 52 6.48 4.48 -22.56
C GLU A 52 5.53 5.08 -23.62
N LYS A 53 4.24 4.72 -23.56
CA LYS A 53 3.21 5.27 -24.47
C LYS A 53 3.03 6.78 -24.34
N HIS A 54 3.08 7.31 -23.12
CA HIS A 54 2.81 8.72 -22.85
C HIS A 54 4.08 9.57 -22.70
N ASP A 55 5.25 8.94 -22.65
CA ASP A 55 6.56 9.58 -22.43
C ASP A 55 6.53 10.58 -21.25
N CYS A 56 5.94 10.19 -20.14
CA CYS A 56 5.81 11.00 -18.94
C CYS A 56 6.40 10.29 -17.69
N PRO A 57 6.80 11.03 -16.64
CA PRO A 57 7.32 10.42 -15.42
C PRO A 57 6.25 9.65 -14.65
N VAL A 58 6.70 8.63 -13.90
CA VAL A 58 5.90 7.96 -12.87
C VAL A 58 6.25 8.57 -11.52
N LEU A 59 5.26 9.11 -10.83
CA LEU A 59 5.37 9.66 -9.48
C LEU A 59 4.74 8.69 -8.49
N HIS A 60 5.55 8.15 -7.60
CA HIS A 60 5.16 7.12 -6.65
C HIS A 60 5.23 7.65 -5.21
N SER A 61 4.17 7.45 -4.44
CA SER A 61 4.01 8.03 -3.10
C SER A 61 4.58 7.20 -1.95
N GLY A 62 5.53 6.29 -2.21
CA GLY A 62 6.16 5.46 -1.18
C GLY A 62 5.54 4.07 -1.04
N ASP A 63 6.13 3.23 -0.19
CA ASP A 63 5.80 1.82 -0.02
C ASP A 63 5.93 1.03 -1.34
N LEU A 64 7.11 1.12 -1.95
CA LEU A 64 7.43 0.35 -3.16
C LEU A 64 7.51 -1.15 -2.85
N PHE A 65 8.19 -1.51 -1.76
CA PHE A 65 8.29 -2.87 -1.27
C PHE A 65 7.43 -3.09 -0.03
N ASN A 66 6.96 -4.34 0.15
CA ASN A 66 6.22 -4.73 1.37
C ASN A 66 7.12 -4.77 2.60
N HIS A 67 8.44 -4.89 2.41
CA HIS A 67 9.45 -4.88 3.45
C HIS A 67 10.73 -4.20 2.97
N TRP A 68 11.37 -3.42 3.83
CA TRP A 68 12.59 -2.66 3.52
C TRP A 68 13.75 -3.49 2.97
N LYS A 69 13.80 -4.79 3.29
CA LYS A 69 14.80 -5.75 2.81
C LYS A 69 14.16 -6.76 1.85
N PRO A 70 13.93 -6.40 0.59
CA PRO A 70 13.45 -7.34 -0.41
C PRO A 70 14.50 -8.42 -0.72
N SER A 71 14.07 -9.59 -1.18
CA SER A 71 14.98 -10.64 -1.61
C SER A 71 15.79 -10.21 -2.85
N PRO A 72 16.97 -10.82 -3.10
CA PRO A 72 17.73 -10.59 -4.33
C PRO A 72 16.89 -10.85 -5.60
N TYR A 73 16.01 -11.83 -5.57
CA TYR A 73 15.08 -12.14 -6.65
C TYR A 73 14.12 -10.97 -6.91
N LEU A 74 13.48 -10.44 -5.86
CA LEU A 74 12.55 -9.31 -5.97
C LEU A 74 13.25 -8.04 -6.46
N LEU A 75 14.47 -7.76 -5.98
CA LEU A 75 15.30 -6.66 -6.47
C LEU A 75 15.64 -6.81 -7.96
N SER A 76 16.04 -8.01 -8.38
CA SER A 76 16.37 -8.29 -9.79
C SER A 76 15.18 -8.08 -10.71
N LYS A 77 13.98 -8.52 -10.28
CA LYS A 77 12.74 -8.28 -11.01
C LYS A 77 12.40 -6.77 -11.06
N ALA A 78 12.56 -6.04 -9.95
CA ALA A 78 12.35 -4.60 -9.93
C ALA A 78 13.31 -3.86 -10.88
N MET A 79 14.59 -4.22 -10.89
CA MET A 79 15.59 -3.67 -11.82
C MET A 79 15.24 -3.88 -13.30
N LEU A 80 14.57 -4.98 -13.62
CA LEU A 80 14.18 -5.34 -14.98
C LEU A 80 12.88 -4.67 -15.43
N TYR A 81 11.89 -4.59 -14.53
CA TYR A 81 10.51 -4.26 -14.90
C TYR A 81 10.06 -2.86 -14.50
N LEU A 82 10.75 -2.17 -13.57
CA LEU A 82 10.37 -0.79 -13.24
C LEU A 82 10.36 0.11 -14.50
N PRO A 83 9.39 1.04 -14.58
CA PRO A 83 9.38 2.08 -15.61
C PRO A 83 10.68 2.89 -15.61
N LYS A 84 11.05 3.46 -16.74
CA LYS A 84 12.19 4.38 -16.85
C LYS A 84 11.96 5.67 -16.06
N ASN A 85 11.97 6.69 -16.02
CA ASN A 85 11.59 7.93 -15.33
C ASN A 85 10.70 7.71 -14.09
N PHE A 86 11.13 6.82 -13.17
CA PHE A 86 10.43 6.47 -11.96
C PHE A 86 10.96 7.27 -10.77
N TYR A 87 10.09 8.07 -10.17
CA TYR A 87 10.39 8.90 -9.01
C TYR A 87 9.59 8.42 -7.81
N THR A 88 10.24 8.27 -6.66
CA THR A 88 9.61 7.79 -5.43
C THR A 88 10.07 8.56 -4.20
N ILE A 89 9.40 8.35 -3.10
CA ILE A 89 9.83 8.69 -1.75
C ILE A 89 9.86 7.41 -0.91
N TYR A 90 10.41 7.47 0.29
CA TYR A 90 10.33 6.36 1.23
C TYR A 90 8.98 6.38 1.94
N GLY A 91 8.26 5.24 1.91
CA GLY A 91 7.17 4.94 2.81
C GLY A 91 7.66 4.23 4.08
N ASN A 92 6.78 3.90 5.00
CA ASN A 92 7.14 3.24 6.24
C ASN A 92 7.63 1.80 6.04
N HIS A 93 7.10 1.07 5.05
CA HIS A 93 7.54 -0.29 4.71
C HIS A 93 8.92 -0.32 4.04
N ASP A 94 9.34 0.78 3.42
CA ASP A 94 10.63 0.88 2.74
C ASP A 94 11.80 1.16 3.72
N LEU A 95 11.51 1.50 4.98
CA LEU A 95 12.52 1.95 5.94
C LEU A 95 12.72 0.94 7.08
N PRO A 96 13.99 0.54 7.37
CA PRO A 96 14.29 -0.23 8.57
C PRO A 96 13.85 0.53 9.81
N GLN A 97 13.07 -0.11 10.70
CA GLN A 97 12.55 0.52 11.93
C GLN A 97 11.84 1.88 11.69
N HIS A 98 11.32 2.09 10.48
CA HIS A 98 10.72 3.36 10.05
C HIS A 98 11.65 4.59 10.16
N SER A 99 12.98 4.38 10.14
CA SER A 99 13.98 5.44 10.32
C SER A 99 14.70 5.78 9.03
N LEU A 100 14.74 7.08 8.70
CA LEU A 100 15.51 7.61 7.57
C LEU A 100 17.02 7.49 7.75
N GLU A 101 17.52 7.36 8.98
CA GLU A 101 18.95 7.17 9.26
C GLU A 101 19.49 5.84 8.73
N LEU A 102 18.59 4.88 8.45
CA LEU A 102 18.94 3.53 8.03
C LEU A 102 18.67 3.28 6.53
N VAL A 103 18.44 4.32 5.73
CA VAL A 103 18.07 4.21 4.30
C VAL A 103 19.08 3.40 3.47
N GLU A 104 20.37 3.45 3.81
CA GLU A 104 21.40 2.71 3.08
C GLU A 104 21.22 1.18 3.13
N LYS A 105 20.41 0.68 4.05
CA LYS A 105 20.14 -0.76 4.22
C LYS A 105 18.90 -1.23 3.44
N CYS A 106 18.16 -0.33 2.80
CA CYS A 106 16.88 -0.67 2.19
C CYS A 106 16.98 -0.95 0.68
N GLY A 107 15.98 -1.67 0.16
CA GLY A 107 15.90 -2.06 -1.26
C GLY A 107 15.77 -0.87 -2.20
N ILE A 108 15.05 0.20 -1.81
CA ILE A 108 14.92 1.42 -2.63
C ILE A 108 16.28 2.08 -2.83
N HIS A 109 17.11 2.18 -1.78
CA HIS A 109 18.45 2.73 -1.89
C HIS A 109 19.31 1.94 -2.89
N THR A 110 19.22 0.60 -2.84
CA THR A 110 19.91 -0.27 -3.81
C THR A 110 19.46 0.03 -5.24
N LEU A 111 18.17 0.19 -5.49
CA LEU A 111 17.63 0.52 -6.82
C LEU A 111 18.03 1.93 -7.27
N GLU A 112 18.11 2.89 -6.36
CA GLU A 112 18.57 4.25 -6.64
C GLU A 112 20.05 4.24 -7.05
N LYS A 113 20.92 3.55 -6.29
CA LYS A 113 22.35 3.39 -6.63
C LYS A 113 22.55 2.65 -7.95
N ALA A 114 21.67 1.71 -8.29
CA ALA A 114 21.66 1.03 -9.58
C ALA A 114 21.08 1.89 -10.74
N GLY A 115 20.66 3.14 -10.47
CA GLY A 115 20.10 4.05 -11.46
C GLY A 115 18.72 3.63 -12.00
N LYS A 116 17.96 2.79 -11.27
CA LYS A 116 16.66 2.27 -11.71
C LYS A 116 15.48 3.15 -11.31
N LEU A 117 15.67 4.00 -10.31
CA LEU A 117 14.70 4.98 -9.86
C LEU A 117 15.43 6.20 -9.29
N LYS A 118 14.67 7.26 -9.00
CA LYS A 118 15.16 8.45 -8.30
C LYS A 118 14.34 8.67 -7.05
N VAL A 119 15.03 8.80 -5.90
CA VAL A 119 14.38 9.16 -4.64
C VAL A 119 14.29 10.69 -4.55
N LEU A 120 13.09 11.19 -4.39
CA LEU A 120 12.84 12.61 -4.14
C LEU A 120 13.18 12.94 -2.69
N LYS A 121 13.79 14.10 -2.45
CA LYS A 121 14.20 14.51 -1.10
C LYS A 121 13.14 15.42 -0.47
N GLY A 122 12.88 15.24 0.82
CA GLY A 122 12.22 16.24 1.67
C GLY A 122 10.83 15.94 2.19
N THR A 123 10.16 14.87 1.80
CA THR A 123 8.83 14.49 2.33
C THR A 123 8.63 12.99 2.35
N HIS A 124 9.45 12.31 3.14
CA HIS A 124 9.32 10.88 3.39
C HIS A 124 8.33 10.60 4.52
N TRP A 125 8.14 9.33 4.85
CA TRP A 125 7.41 8.91 6.03
C TRP A 125 7.90 9.62 7.30
N GLY A 126 6.96 10.11 8.12
CA GLY A 126 7.27 10.80 9.38
C GLY A 126 7.76 12.25 9.24
N GLU A 127 8.04 12.73 8.04
CA GLU A 127 8.45 14.12 7.82
C GLU A 127 7.25 15.03 7.57
N ILE A 128 7.34 16.26 8.07
CA ILE A 128 6.37 17.32 7.77
C ILE A 128 6.89 18.12 6.57
N PRO A 129 6.05 18.39 5.55
CA PRO A 129 6.48 19.15 4.39
C PRO A 129 7.03 20.53 4.78
N LYS A 130 8.23 20.81 4.35
CA LYS A 130 8.81 22.17 4.39
C LYS A 130 8.40 22.88 3.10
N ASN A 131 8.36 24.22 3.13
CA ASN A 131 7.91 25.09 2.02
C ASN A 131 8.83 25.02 0.79
N GLN A 132 8.95 23.86 0.14
CA GLN A 132 9.76 23.69 -1.07
C GLN A 132 9.00 22.90 -2.12
N SER A 133 9.02 23.40 -3.33
CA SER A 133 8.49 22.75 -4.54
C SER A 133 9.57 21.78 -5.07
N TRP A 134 9.30 20.47 -5.00
CA TRP A 134 10.33 19.44 -5.25
C TRP A 134 10.38 18.95 -6.70
N ILE A 135 9.34 19.21 -7.50
CA ILE A 135 9.16 18.54 -8.80
C ILE A 135 9.21 19.47 -10.00
N GLN A 136 9.42 20.75 -9.84
CA GLN A 136 9.44 21.73 -10.95
C GLN A 136 10.38 21.34 -12.11
N ARG A 137 11.47 20.61 -11.84
CA ARG A 137 12.42 20.18 -12.88
C ARG A 137 12.03 18.87 -13.59
N ILE A 138 11.05 18.13 -13.08
CA ILE A 138 10.67 16.82 -13.61
C ILE A 138 9.49 16.95 -14.57
N LEU A 139 8.64 17.94 -14.32
CA LEU A 139 7.45 18.20 -15.11
C LEU A 139 7.77 19.22 -16.22
N LYS A 140 7.07 19.04 -17.35
CA LYS A 140 7.14 20.00 -18.47
C LYS A 140 6.50 21.36 -18.12
N HIS A 141 5.88 21.50 -16.94
CA HIS A 141 5.20 22.69 -16.42
C HIS A 141 6.00 23.27 -15.25
N GLU A 142 6.77 24.31 -15.49
CA GLU A 142 7.58 24.98 -14.48
C GLU A 142 6.75 25.75 -13.45
N ASP A 143 5.49 26.05 -13.77
CA ASP A 143 4.54 26.80 -12.94
C ASP A 143 3.75 25.91 -11.96
N LYS A 144 3.88 24.58 -12.02
CA LYS A 144 3.15 23.64 -11.15
C LYS A 144 3.99 23.13 -9.99
N SER A 145 3.41 23.24 -8.80
CA SER A 145 3.99 22.74 -7.56
C SER A 145 3.33 21.43 -7.13
N VAL A 146 4.13 20.36 -7.00
CA VAL A 146 3.65 19.04 -6.59
C VAL A 146 4.33 18.61 -5.31
N LEU A 147 3.53 18.25 -4.30
CA LEU A 147 3.97 17.62 -3.08
C LEU A 147 3.67 16.10 -3.18
N ILE A 148 4.69 15.27 -2.97
CA ILE A 148 4.52 13.83 -2.76
C ILE A 148 4.83 13.54 -1.29
N TRP A 149 3.88 12.90 -0.59
CA TRP A 149 3.99 12.67 0.85
C TRP A 149 3.38 11.34 1.26
N HIS A 150 4.18 10.45 1.81
CA HIS A 150 3.68 9.20 2.34
C HIS A 150 3.05 9.44 3.71
N THR A 151 1.76 9.70 3.73
CA THR A 151 0.99 9.97 4.95
C THR A 151 -0.45 9.49 4.82
N MET A 152 -0.98 8.98 5.93
CA MET A 152 -2.38 8.58 6.00
C MET A 152 -3.29 9.78 5.84
N THR A 153 -4.18 9.72 4.86
CA THR A 153 -5.24 10.72 4.63
C THR A 153 -6.53 10.01 4.26
N TYR A 154 -7.66 10.72 4.42
CA TYR A 154 -8.96 10.16 4.06
C TYR A 154 -9.93 11.27 3.64
N THR A 155 -11.07 10.86 3.05
CA THR A 155 -12.24 11.69 2.77
C THR A 155 -13.48 11.09 3.41
N GLY A 156 -14.45 11.92 3.81
CA GLY A 156 -15.70 11.44 4.42
C GLY A 156 -15.53 10.92 5.84
N GLN A 157 -15.89 9.65 6.07
CA GLN A 157 -15.89 9.03 7.40
C GLN A 157 -14.47 8.64 7.83
N LEU A 158 -14.24 8.61 9.15
CA LEU A 158 -13.01 8.12 9.76
C LEU A 158 -12.72 6.69 9.29
N PRO A 159 -11.47 6.38 8.89
CA PRO A 159 -11.07 5.02 8.50
C PRO A 159 -11.28 3.98 9.63
N TRP A 160 -11.06 4.39 10.87
CA TRP A 160 -11.32 3.62 12.09
C TRP A 160 -11.58 4.57 13.27
N PRO A 161 -12.24 4.11 14.33
CA PRO A 161 -12.44 4.90 15.55
C PRO A 161 -11.10 5.37 16.14
N GLY A 162 -10.97 6.68 16.45
CA GLY A 162 -9.75 7.26 16.99
C GLY A 162 -8.64 7.58 15.96
N CYS A 163 -8.92 7.51 14.66
CA CYS A 163 -7.97 7.93 13.64
C CYS A 163 -7.67 9.43 13.72
N GLU A 164 -6.42 9.79 14.01
CA GLU A 164 -5.95 11.18 14.11
C GLU A 164 -5.44 11.75 12.78
N SER A 165 -5.44 10.94 11.72
CA SER A 165 -4.94 11.35 10.41
C SER A 165 -5.74 12.52 9.82
N PRO A 166 -5.12 13.41 9.05
CA PRO A 166 -5.81 14.57 8.53
C PRO A 166 -6.79 14.21 7.41
N ILE A 167 -7.93 14.91 7.40
CA ILE A 167 -8.86 14.91 6.27
C ILE A 167 -8.18 15.58 5.07
N ALA A 168 -8.24 14.97 3.89
CA ALA A 168 -7.59 15.45 2.67
C ALA A 168 -7.88 16.92 2.34
N GLY A 169 -9.13 17.36 2.47
CA GLY A 169 -9.50 18.75 2.26
C GLY A 169 -8.88 19.75 3.28
N LYS A 170 -8.55 19.28 4.51
CA LYS A 170 -7.82 20.12 5.48
C LYS A 170 -6.35 20.28 5.05
N LEU A 171 -5.74 19.23 4.48
CA LEU A 171 -4.36 19.32 3.96
C LEU A 171 -4.26 20.32 2.80
N LEU A 172 -5.18 20.29 1.84
CA LEU A 172 -5.21 21.27 0.75
C LEU A 172 -5.28 22.71 1.24
N ARG A 173 -6.02 22.97 2.33
CA ARG A 173 -6.08 24.31 2.95
C ARG A 173 -4.81 24.66 3.70
N LYS A 174 -4.20 23.69 4.37
CA LYS A 174 -2.96 23.90 5.16
C LYS A 174 -1.74 24.18 4.28
N TYR A 175 -1.71 23.61 3.08
CA TYR A 175 -0.58 23.73 2.15
C TYR A 175 -1.01 24.36 0.82
N PRO A 176 -1.38 25.66 0.81
CA PRO A 176 -1.92 26.34 -0.36
C PRO A 176 -0.91 26.52 -1.50
N GLN A 177 0.37 26.37 -1.24
CA GLN A 177 1.47 26.51 -2.21
C GLN A 177 1.58 25.33 -3.21
N PHE A 178 0.84 24.23 -2.99
CA PHE A 178 0.90 23.06 -3.88
C PHE A 178 -0.37 22.96 -4.73
N ASP A 179 -0.19 22.83 -6.05
CA ASP A 179 -1.27 22.54 -7.00
C ASP A 179 -1.78 21.09 -6.87
N LEU A 180 -0.84 20.16 -6.69
CA LEU A 180 -1.13 18.75 -6.47
C LEU A 180 -0.46 18.25 -5.20
N ILE A 181 -1.21 17.54 -4.35
CA ILE A 181 -0.69 16.74 -3.25
C ILE A 181 -0.96 15.26 -3.57
N LEU A 182 0.09 14.48 -3.75
CA LEU A 182 0.01 13.03 -3.92
C LEU A 182 0.33 12.35 -2.59
N THR A 183 -0.64 11.64 -2.00
CA THR A 183 -0.46 10.93 -0.73
C THR A 183 -0.38 9.43 -0.95
N GLY A 184 0.12 8.68 0.05
CA GLY A 184 0.14 7.22 0.13
C GLY A 184 -0.38 6.74 1.48
N HIS A 185 -0.04 5.48 1.85
CA HIS A 185 -0.38 4.83 3.12
C HIS A 185 -1.86 4.41 3.27
N ASN A 186 -2.79 5.07 2.62
CA ASN A 186 -4.18 4.63 2.56
C ASN A 186 -4.39 3.83 1.27
N HIS A 187 -4.59 2.54 1.39
CA HIS A 187 -4.75 1.66 0.23
C HIS A 187 -6.07 1.84 -0.54
N LYS A 188 -6.97 2.71 -0.06
CA LYS A 188 -8.24 3.04 -0.73
C LYS A 188 -8.06 4.31 -1.57
N PRO A 189 -8.35 4.28 -2.89
CA PRO A 189 -8.16 5.43 -3.75
C PRO A 189 -9.23 6.50 -3.50
N PHE A 190 -8.83 7.75 -3.51
CA PHE A 190 -9.72 8.90 -3.51
C PHE A 190 -8.99 10.14 -4.00
N TRP A 191 -9.75 11.14 -4.39
CA TRP A 191 -9.24 12.47 -4.66
C TRP A 191 -10.22 13.54 -4.17
N THR A 192 -9.72 14.74 -3.96
CA THR A 192 -10.52 15.91 -3.59
C THR A 192 -9.91 17.17 -4.17
N LYS A 193 -10.74 18.18 -4.40
CA LYS A 193 -10.29 19.49 -4.89
C LYS A 193 -10.67 20.61 -3.92
N HIS A 194 -9.85 21.67 -3.92
CA HIS A 194 -10.14 22.89 -3.20
C HIS A 194 -9.46 24.04 -3.93
N GLU A 195 -10.24 25.03 -4.41
CA GLU A 195 -9.74 26.21 -5.13
C GLU A 195 -8.80 25.86 -6.30
N GLY A 196 -9.19 24.93 -7.14
CA GLY A 196 -8.39 24.48 -8.29
C GLY A 196 -7.23 23.53 -7.94
N ARG A 197 -6.87 23.39 -6.68
CA ARG A 197 -5.82 22.48 -6.20
C ARG A 197 -6.37 21.08 -5.97
N LEU A 198 -5.54 20.07 -6.13
CA LEU A 198 -5.91 18.66 -6.11
C LEU A 198 -5.12 17.90 -5.05
N LEU A 199 -5.80 17.04 -4.28
CA LEU A 199 -5.15 15.97 -3.52
C LEU A 199 -5.63 14.63 -4.07
N LEU A 200 -4.69 13.74 -4.35
CA LEU A 200 -4.93 12.36 -4.79
C LEU A 200 -4.24 11.39 -3.84
N ASN A 201 -4.96 10.39 -3.40
CA ASN A 201 -4.43 9.12 -2.91
C ASN A 201 -4.72 8.05 -3.97
N PRO A 202 -3.72 7.41 -4.59
CA PRO A 202 -3.94 6.51 -5.71
C PRO A 202 -4.49 5.14 -5.29
N GLY A 203 -4.36 4.77 -4.01
CA GLY A 203 -4.62 3.42 -3.51
C GLY A 203 -3.48 2.45 -3.82
N SER A 204 -3.62 1.20 -3.39
CA SER A 204 -2.59 0.16 -3.57
C SER A 204 -2.59 -0.47 -4.96
N LEU A 205 -1.41 -0.94 -5.41
CA LEU A 205 -1.25 -1.65 -6.69
C LEU A 205 -1.97 -3.01 -6.69
N MET A 206 -1.88 -3.72 -5.58
CA MET A 206 -2.42 -5.06 -5.41
C MET A 206 -3.51 -5.10 -4.35
N ARG A 207 -4.44 -6.04 -4.49
CA ARG A 207 -5.35 -6.42 -3.41
C ARG A 207 -4.61 -7.39 -2.49
N GLN A 208 -4.31 -6.99 -1.27
CA GLN A 208 -3.49 -7.74 -0.31
C GLN A 208 -4.21 -8.07 1.00
N SER A 209 -5.47 -7.65 1.12
CA SER A 209 -6.33 -7.91 2.27
C SER A 209 -7.75 -8.28 1.83
N ALA A 210 -8.48 -9.01 2.67
CA ALA A 210 -9.81 -9.52 2.34
C ALA A 210 -10.86 -8.40 2.14
N ASP A 211 -10.71 -7.26 2.79
CA ASP A 211 -11.58 -6.10 2.60
C ASP A 211 -11.43 -5.42 1.23
N GLN A 212 -10.41 -5.81 0.47
CA GLN A 212 -10.15 -5.33 -0.89
C GLN A 212 -10.78 -6.20 -1.99
N ILE A 213 -11.69 -7.12 -1.67
CA ILE A 213 -12.29 -8.05 -2.64
C ILE A 213 -12.93 -7.32 -3.83
N GLU A 214 -13.62 -6.22 -3.58
CA GLU A 214 -14.26 -5.38 -4.61
C GLU A 214 -13.36 -4.24 -5.12
N TYR A 215 -12.16 -4.09 -4.57
CA TYR A 215 -11.26 -3.03 -4.96
C TYR A 215 -10.74 -3.23 -6.38
N LYS A 216 -10.76 -2.14 -7.15
CA LYS A 216 -10.22 -2.08 -8.52
C LYS A 216 -8.95 -1.24 -8.56
N PRO A 217 -7.77 -1.84 -8.50
CA PRO A 217 -6.50 -1.12 -8.58
C PRO A 217 -6.42 -0.25 -9.84
N ALA A 218 -5.90 0.96 -9.66
CA ALA A 218 -5.71 1.90 -10.77
C ALA A 218 -4.43 2.71 -10.57
N VAL A 219 -3.88 3.21 -11.67
CA VAL A 219 -2.97 4.35 -11.69
C VAL A 219 -3.69 5.55 -12.26
N TRP A 220 -3.18 6.75 -12.04
CA TRP A 220 -3.88 7.97 -12.40
C TRP A 220 -3.04 8.81 -13.35
N LEU A 221 -3.59 9.14 -14.51
CA LEU A 221 -3.00 10.09 -15.45
C LEU A 221 -3.31 11.51 -14.97
N TRP A 222 -2.29 12.30 -14.70
CA TRP A 222 -2.44 13.69 -14.30
C TRP A 222 -2.21 14.63 -15.47
N TYR A 223 -3.06 15.63 -15.58
CA TYR A 223 -3.02 16.68 -16.59
C TYR A 223 -2.81 18.01 -15.88
N ALA A 224 -1.60 18.55 -15.95
CA ALA A 224 -1.17 19.71 -15.15
C ALA A 224 -1.91 20.98 -15.55
N GLU A 225 -2.14 21.21 -16.85
CA GLU A 225 -2.84 22.40 -17.38
C GLU A 225 -4.21 22.59 -16.71
N THR A 226 -5.00 21.51 -16.64
CA THR A 226 -6.37 21.53 -16.06
C THR A 226 -6.39 21.13 -14.57
N ASN A 227 -5.25 20.72 -14.03
CA ASN A 227 -5.09 20.10 -12.73
C ASN A 227 -6.16 19.02 -12.45
N THR A 228 -6.24 18.06 -13.37
CA THR A 228 -7.22 16.96 -13.32
C THR A 228 -6.53 15.60 -13.41
N VAL A 229 -7.19 14.58 -12.87
CA VAL A 229 -6.72 13.20 -12.93
C VAL A 229 -7.76 12.29 -13.58
N LYS A 230 -7.26 11.26 -14.30
CA LYS A 230 -8.08 10.24 -14.92
C LYS A 230 -7.57 8.85 -14.50
N PRO A 231 -8.40 7.98 -13.91
CA PRO A 231 -8.00 6.63 -13.56
C PRO A 231 -7.77 5.76 -14.79
N VAL A 232 -6.73 4.94 -14.74
CA VAL A 232 -6.48 3.82 -15.67
C VAL A 232 -6.46 2.56 -14.82
N TYR A 233 -7.50 1.75 -14.95
CA TYR A 233 -7.64 0.54 -14.18
C TYR A 233 -6.65 -0.52 -14.63
N LEU A 234 -6.04 -1.19 -13.67
CA LEU A 234 -5.06 -2.25 -13.90
C LEU A 234 -5.76 -3.60 -14.13
N PRO A 235 -5.14 -4.50 -14.90
CA PRO A 235 -5.65 -5.86 -15.05
C PRO A 235 -5.87 -6.52 -13.69
N THR A 236 -7.05 -7.11 -13.48
CA THR A 236 -7.43 -7.66 -12.18
C THR A 236 -8.23 -8.94 -12.36
N ASN A 237 -7.80 -10.03 -11.74
CA ASN A 237 -8.56 -11.25 -11.63
C ASN A 237 -9.55 -11.14 -10.45
N LYS A 238 -10.85 -11.20 -10.70
CA LYS A 238 -11.89 -11.04 -9.67
C LYS A 238 -11.82 -12.13 -8.59
N GLU A 239 -11.46 -13.35 -8.96
CA GLU A 239 -11.44 -14.53 -8.08
C GLU A 239 -10.13 -14.66 -7.27
N ALA A 240 -9.19 -13.74 -7.45
CA ALA A 240 -7.88 -13.85 -6.84
C ALA A 240 -7.84 -13.53 -5.33
N VAL A 241 -8.91 -13.00 -4.75
CA VAL A 241 -9.02 -12.69 -3.31
C VAL A 241 -10.09 -13.56 -2.69
N THR A 242 -9.75 -14.25 -1.58
CA THR A 242 -10.66 -15.08 -0.80
C THR A 242 -10.83 -14.56 0.62
N THR A 243 -11.90 -14.98 1.27
CA THR A 243 -12.17 -14.70 2.68
C THR A 243 -12.07 -15.94 3.57
N ASP A 244 -11.66 -17.08 3.03
CA ASP A 244 -11.68 -18.38 3.69
C ASP A 244 -10.87 -18.40 4.98
N HIS A 245 -9.69 -17.77 4.96
CA HIS A 245 -8.83 -17.59 6.14
C HIS A 245 -9.53 -16.84 7.30
N LEU A 246 -10.50 -15.95 7.03
CA LEU A 246 -11.27 -15.25 8.07
C LEU A 246 -12.21 -16.20 8.78
N GLN A 247 -12.83 -17.13 8.04
CA GLN A 247 -13.71 -18.15 8.58
C GLN A 247 -12.92 -19.16 9.42
N GLU A 248 -11.80 -19.64 8.90
CA GLU A 248 -10.88 -20.53 9.63
C GLU A 248 -10.37 -19.90 10.93
N LYS A 249 -9.98 -18.61 10.89
CA LYS A 249 -9.59 -17.85 12.08
C LYS A 249 -10.73 -17.79 13.09
N LYS A 250 -11.95 -17.44 12.65
CA LYS A 250 -13.12 -17.35 13.54
C LYS A 250 -13.45 -18.69 14.20
N GLU A 251 -13.34 -19.79 13.46
CA GLU A 251 -13.55 -21.14 13.99
C GLU A 251 -12.47 -21.54 14.99
N ARG A 252 -11.19 -21.21 14.70
CA ARG A 252 -10.08 -21.41 15.61
C ARG A 252 -10.26 -20.63 16.91
N ASP A 253 -10.54 -19.33 16.81
CA ASP A 253 -10.76 -18.47 17.96
C ASP A 253 -11.99 -18.90 18.78
N GLY A 254 -13.04 -19.40 18.12
CA GLY A 254 -14.19 -20.02 18.76
C GLY A 254 -13.83 -21.28 19.57
N ARG A 255 -12.98 -22.15 19.00
CA ARG A 255 -12.46 -23.34 19.69
C ARG A 255 -11.59 -23.01 20.89
N ILE A 256 -10.70 -22.01 20.75
CA ILE A 256 -9.84 -21.50 21.84
C ILE A 256 -10.73 -20.92 22.95
N ASN A 257 -11.69 -20.08 22.64
CA ASN A 257 -12.59 -19.49 23.63
C ASN A 257 -13.44 -20.54 24.35
N ALA A 258 -13.93 -21.56 23.65
CA ALA A 258 -14.65 -22.66 24.26
C ALA A 258 -13.75 -23.49 25.20
N PHE A 259 -12.47 -23.65 24.84
CA PHE A 259 -11.48 -24.33 25.67
C PHE A 259 -11.16 -23.50 26.94
N VAL A 260 -10.89 -22.22 26.80
CA VAL A 260 -10.66 -21.30 27.93
C VAL A 260 -11.87 -21.25 28.87
N LYS A 261 -13.09 -21.23 28.30
CA LYS A 261 -14.33 -21.28 29.12
C LYS A 261 -14.45 -22.59 29.92
N LYS A 262 -14.07 -23.72 29.33
CA LYS A 262 -14.02 -25.00 30.05
C LYS A 262 -12.96 -25.02 31.16
N LEU A 263 -11.78 -24.46 30.89
CA LEU A 263 -10.75 -24.30 31.92
C LEU A 263 -11.29 -23.52 33.13
N ASN A 264 -11.96 -22.40 32.91
CA ASN A 264 -12.50 -21.54 33.95
C ASN A 264 -13.66 -22.18 34.73
N THR A 265 -14.41 -23.14 34.18
CA THR A 265 -15.51 -23.81 34.86
C THR A 265 -15.06 -25.03 35.67
N ASP A 266 -13.93 -25.66 35.31
CA ASP A 266 -13.40 -26.85 36.02
C ASP A 266 -12.23 -26.54 37.00
N PHE A 267 -11.92 -25.27 37.20
CA PHE A 267 -10.77 -24.84 38.04
C PHE A 267 -11.03 -25.06 39.54
N LYS A 268 -10.33 -26.01 40.15
CA LYS A 268 -10.28 -26.14 41.62
C LYS A 268 -9.14 -25.29 42.14
N SER A 269 -9.45 -24.29 42.98
CA SER A 269 -8.56 -23.28 43.55
C SER A 269 -7.35 -23.76 44.39
N LYS A 270 -7.09 -25.06 44.43
CA LYS A 270 -5.99 -25.69 45.21
C LYS A 270 -4.92 -26.39 44.36
N LEU A 271 -5.02 -26.37 43.02
CA LEU A 271 -4.04 -27.01 42.13
C LEU A 271 -3.32 -25.93 41.31
N SER A 272 -2.06 -26.18 40.93
CA SER A 272 -1.36 -25.29 40.01
C SER A 272 -2.11 -25.23 38.69
N PHE A 273 -1.85 -24.19 37.90
CA PHE A 273 -2.47 -24.04 36.56
C PHE A 273 -2.14 -25.26 35.68
N GLU A 274 -0.90 -25.72 35.73
CA GLU A 274 -0.40 -26.87 34.99
C GLU A 274 -1.12 -28.17 35.41
N ASP A 275 -1.32 -28.43 36.71
CA ASP A 275 -2.08 -29.60 37.18
C ASP A 275 -3.54 -29.58 36.71
N ASN A 276 -4.14 -28.40 36.64
CA ASN A 276 -5.51 -28.25 36.14
C ASN A 276 -5.60 -28.49 34.61
N VAL A 277 -4.61 -28.00 33.86
CA VAL A 277 -4.49 -28.27 32.43
C VAL A 277 -4.29 -29.74 32.14
N ASP A 278 -3.39 -30.40 32.88
CA ASP A 278 -3.10 -31.83 32.71
C ASP A 278 -4.31 -32.73 33.01
N LYS A 279 -5.03 -32.44 34.08
CA LYS A 279 -6.29 -33.11 34.41
C LYS A 279 -7.35 -32.94 33.33
N LEU A 280 -7.48 -31.73 32.76
CA LEU A 280 -8.46 -31.44 31.75
C LEU A 280 -8.12 -32.15 30.41
N LEU A 281 -6.85 -32.13 30.02
CA LEU A 281 -6.34 -32.82 28.84
C LEU A 281 -6.47 -34.36 28.95
N THR A 282 -6.36 -34.91 30.18
CA THR A 282 -6.48 -36.34 30.41
C THR A 282 -7.94 -36.76 30.47
N LYS A 283 -8.80 -36.04 31.19
CA LYS A 283 -10.23 -36.31 31.32
C LYS A 283 -11.00 -36.27 30.00
N ASN A 284 -10.63 -35.41 29.10
CA ASN A 284 -11.34 -35.21 27.81
C ASN A 284 -10.74 -36.00 26.65
N LYS A 285 -9.85 -36.97 26.88
CA LYS A 285 -9.22 -37.84 25.85
C LYS A 285 -8.65 -37.03 24.64
N ILE A 286 -8.01 -35.92 24.91
CA ILE A 286 -7.48 -35.02 23.87
C ILE A 286 -6.31 -35.67 23.13
N LYS A 287 -6.25 -35.52 21.81
CA LYS A 287 -5.18 -36.09 20.97
C LYS A 287 -3.80 -35.58 21.40
N LYS A 288 -2.79 -36.45 21.32
CA LYS A 288 -1.40 -36.17 21.70
C LYS A 288 -0.85 -34.90 21.03
N SER A 289 -1.16 -34.69 19.72
CA SER A 289 -0.74 -33.50 18.97
C SER A 289 -1.28 -32.16 19.51
N VAL A 290 -2.50 -32.19 20.08
CA VAL A 290 -3.09 -30.98 20.70
C VAL A 290 -2.50 -30.75 22.09
N LYS A 291 -2.17 -31.84 22.82
CA LYS A 291 -1.47 -31.74 24.11
C LYS A 291 -0.10 -31.09 23.96
N SER A 292 0.70 -31.50 22.95
CA SER A 292 2.02 -30.90 22.67
C SER A 292 1.93 -29.39 22.46
N ILE A 293 1.00 -28.93 21.62
CA ILE A 293 0.78 -27.51 21.33
C ILE A 293 0.41 -26.73 22.62
N VAL A 294 -0.42 -27.30 23.50
CA VAL A 294 -0.81 -26.66 24.74
C VAL A 294 0.37 -26.53 25.69
N TYR A 295 1.21 -27.56 25.82
CA TYR A 295 2.39 -27.50 26.68
C TYR A 295 3.46 -26.54 26.13
N GLU A 296 3.72 -26.54 24.83
CA GLU A 296 4.63 -25.59 24.17
C GLU A 296 4.20 -24.12 24.30
N SER A 297 2.91 -23.85 24.50
CA SER A 297 2.39 -22.49 24.73
C SER A 297 2.36 -22.09 26.21
N LEU A 298 2.77 -22.97 27.12
CA LEU A 298 2.85 -22.72 28.55
C LEU A 298 4.31 -22.51 29.05
N GLU A 299 5.30 -22.86 28.21
CA GLU A 299 6.71 -22.52 28.36
C GLU A 299 7.00 -21.12 27.77
#